data_9dc09f390de6a7a13d82c261536c3157
#
_entry.id   9dc09f390de6a7a13d82c261536c3157
#
_cell.length_a   1.000
_cell.length_b   1.000
_cell.length_c   1.000
_cell.angle_alpha   90.00
_cell.angle_beta   90.00
_cell.angle_gamma   90.00
#
_symmetry.space_group_name_H-M   'P 1'
#
loop_
_entity.id
_entity.type
_entity.pdbx_description
1 polymer ?
#
loop_
_entity_poly.entity_id
_entity_poly.type
_entity_poly.pdbx_seq_one_letter_code
_entity_poly.pdbx_strand_id
1 'polypeptide(L)'
;MKEAVLPFNKFPGIDPILGPEMKSTGEVMGTGPTFADAFAKAQLGAGDVTPTSGLALFSVRDADKPAAIDVAKRLVDSGFTLAATKGTAKALSAAGLTVRSVNKVAEGRPHIVDLIKNDEASMIINTTEGRTAILDSASIRSSAEQHQVFYTTCLLYTSDAADE
;
A
#
# COMPACT_ATOMS: atom_id res chain seq x y z
N MET A 1 18.61 4.15 8.59
CA MET A 1 17.23 4.29 9.05
C MET A 1 16.93 3.26 10.12
N LYS A 2 16.07 3.55 11.11
CA LYS A 2 15.55 2.57 12.08
C LYS A 2 14.06 2.40 11.86
N GLU A 3 13.58 1.17 11.97
CA GLU A 3 12.18 0.82 11.84
C GLU A 3 11.73 -0.11 12.96
N ALA A 4 10.51 0.11 13.47
CA ALA A 4 9.94 -0.71 14.50
C ALA A 4 9.38 -2.02 13.91
N VAL A 5 9.66 -3.13 14.57
CA VAL A 5 9.07 -4.43 14.21
C VAL A 5 7.81 -4.65 15.02
N LEU A 6 6.66 -4.77 14.33
CA LEU A 6 5.35 -4.94 14.93
C LEU A 6 4.75 -6.28 14.51
N PRO A 7 4.52 -7.23 15.44
CA PRO A 7 4.13 -8.60 15.10
C PRO A 7 2.60 -8.73 14.86
N PHE A 8 2.02 -7.90 14.01
CA PHE A 8 0.58 -7.95 13.71
C PHE A 8 0.13 -9.31 13.14
N ASN A 9 1.00 -9.98 12.39
CA ASN A 9 0.76 -11.30 11.83
C ASN A 9 0.48 -12.39 12.88
N LYS A 10 0.86 -12.16 14.15
CA LYS A 10 0.54 -13.07 15.27
C LYS A 10 -0.88 -12.90 15.82
N PHE A 11 -1.59 -11.87 15.39
CA PHE A 11 -2.90 -11.50 15.90
C PHE A 11 -3.91 -11.35 14.75
N PRO A 12 -4.36 -12.46 14.12
CA PRO A 12 -5.26 -12.41 12.98
C PRO A 12 -6.58 -11.69 13.33
N GLY A 13 -7.02 -10.83 12.42
CA GLY A 13 -8.27 -10.07 12.58
C GLY A 13 -8.16 -8.74 13.33
N ILE A 14 -6.98 -8.36 13.80
CA ILE A 14 -6.73 -7.04 14.39
C ILE A 14 -6.40 -6.03 13.29
N ASP A 15 -6.96 -4.82 13.42
CA ASP A 15 -6.58 -3.71 12.55
C ASP A 15 -5.17 -3.22 12.95
N PRO A 16 -4.19 -3.17 12.03
CA PRO A 16 -2.82 -2.75 12.31
C PRO A 16 -2.64 -1.23 12.56
N ILE A 17 -3.71 -0.51 12.90
CA ILE A 17 -3.61 0.87 13.38
C ILE A 17 -3.02 0.88 14.79
N LEU A 18 -1.90 1.60 14.93
CA LEU A 18 -1.24 1.78 16.22
C LEU A 18 -2.11 2.58 17.19
N GLY A 19 -2.37 1.99 18.35
CA GLY A 19 -2.97 2.65 19.51
C GLY A 19 -1.91 3.04 20.54
N PRO A 20 -2.29 3.78 21.59
CA PRO A 20 -1.36 4.24 22.63
C PRO A 20 -0.75 3.10 23.45
N GLU A 21 -1.38 1.93 23.50
CA GLU A 21 -0.88 0.74 24.19
C GLU A 21 0.03 -0.13 23.35
N MET A 22 0.11 0.09 22.03
CA MET A 22 0.93 -0.72 21.14
C MET A 22 2.39 -0.38 21.29
N LYS A 23 3.19 -1.42 21.56
CA LYS A 23 4.65 -1.35 21.71
C LYS A 23 5.30 -2.23 20.65
N SER A 24 6.39 -1.75 20.06
CA SER A 24 7.22 -2.57 19.18
C SER A 24 7.89 -3.69 19.95
N THR A 25 8.12 -4.83 19.30
CA THR A 25 8.86 -5.97 19.87
C THR A 25 10.36 -5.89 19.62
N GLY A 26 10.80 -4.92 18.81
CA GLY A 26 12.19 -4.68 18.46
C GLY A 26 12.32 -3.60 17.43
N GLU A 27 13.55 -3.34 17.02
CA GLU A 27 13.89 -2.39 15.97
C GLU A 27 14.86 -3.06 15.00
N VAL A 28 14.74 -2.73 13.73
CA VAL A 28 15.72 -3.06 12.68
C VAL A 28 16.40 -1.82 12.18
N MET A 29 17.55 -1.95 11.56
CA MET A 29 18.31 -0.84 11.01
C MET A 29 18.69 -1.13 9.57
N GLY A 30 18.25 -0.26 8.67
CA GLY A 30 18.72 -0.20 7.29
C GLY A 30 19.77 0.88 7.10
N THR A 31 20.83 0.58 6.35
CA THR A 31 21.88 1.53 5.98
C THR A 31 22.11 1.49 4.48
N GLY A 32 22.31 2.66 3.87
CA GLY A 32 22.55 2.77 2.43
C GLY A 32 23.07 4.16 2.06
N PRO A 33 23.59 4.33 0.83
CA PRO A 33 24.05 5.63 0.31
C PRO A 33 22.91 6.63 0.18
N THR A 34 21.69 6.15 -0.12
CA THR A 34 20.48 6.95 -0.26
C THR A 34 19.47 6.64 0.85
N PHE A 35 18.45 7.48 0.98
CA PHE A 35 17.32 7.20 1.88
C PHE A 35 16.55 5.97 1.41
N ALA A 36 16.33 5.81 0.10
CA ALA A 36 15.63 4.67 -0.49
C ALA A 36 16.32 3.34 -0.15
N ASP A 37 17.64 3.22 -0.36
CA ASP A 37 18.44 2.05 0.04
C ASP A 37 18.29 1.71 1.52
N ALA A 38 18.41 2.72 2.37
CA ALA A 38 18.32 2.52 3.82
C ALA A 38 16.91 2.11 4.24
N PHE A 39 15.88 2.66 3.59
CA PHE A 39 14.47 2.35 3.82
C PHE A 39 14.14 0.93 3.38
N ALA A 40 14.45 0.57 2.12
CA ALA A 40 14.19 -0.77 1.59
C ALA A 40 14.84 -1.88 2.44
N LYS A 41 16.08 -1.66 2.90
CA LYS A 41 16.76 -2.59 3.80
C LYS A 41 16.14 -2.66 5.19
N ALA A 42 15.61 -1.54 5.71
CA ALA A 42 14.92 -1.55 6.99
C ALA A 42 13.58 -2.31 6.89
N GLN A 43 12.80 -2.09 5.81
CA GLN A 43 11.56 -2.82 5.53
C GLN A 43 11.83 -4.33 5.42
N LEU A 44 12.81 -4.72 4.61
CA LEU A 44 13.20 -6.13 4.47
C LEU A 44 13.63 -6.73 5.82
N GLY A 45 14.36 -5.99 6.64
CA GLY A 45 14.76 -6.40 7.99
C GLY A 45 13.57 -6.52 8.95
N ALA A 46 12.51 -5.72 8.76
CA ALA A 46 11.25 -5.81 9.51
C ALA A 46 10.37 -7.00 9.07
N GLY A 47 10.68 -7.61 7.92
CA GLY A 47 9.91 -8.72 7.35
C GLY A 47 8.96 -8.28 6.23
N ASP A 48 8.96 -7.00 5.88
CA ASP A 48 8.16 -6.46 4.79
C ASP A 48 8.93 -6.58 3.47
N VAL A 49 8.44 -7.43 2.58
CA VAL A 49 9.04 -7.61 1.27
C VAL A 49 8.33 -6.72 0.26
N THR A 50 9.05 -5.73 -0.26
CA THR A 50 8.54 -4.88 -1.35
C THR A 50 8.47 -5.70 -2.64
N PRO A 51 7.30 -5.84 -3.28
CA PRO A 51 7.20 -6.56 -4.54
C PRO A 51 7.90 -5.80 -5.68
N THR A 52 8.46 -6.52 -6.62
CA THR A 52 9.13 -5.97 -7.81
C THR A 52 8.26 -6.02 -9.07
N SER A 53 7.10 -6.67 -9.01
CA SER A 53 6.14 -6.77 -10.12
C SER A 53 4.77 -7.19 -9.60
N GLY A 54 3.77 -7.20 -10.47
CA GLY A 54 2.42 -7.67 -10.17
C GLY A 54 1.37 -6.58 -10.29
N LEU A 55 0.28 -6.66 -9.52
CA LEU A 55 -0.81 -5.70 -9.53
C LEU A 55 -0.66 -4.69 -8.38
N ALA A 56 -0.45 -3.43 -8.71
CA ALA A 56 -0.48 -2.32 -7.76
C ALA A 56 -1.89 -1.72 -7.70
N LEU A 57 -2.48 -1.72 -6.50
CA LEU A 57 -3.83 -1.25 -6.26
C LEU A 57 -3.82 0.11 -5.58
N PHE A 58 -4.51 1.08 -6.20
CA PHE A 58 -4.59 2.46 -5.69
C PHE A 58 -5.99 2.79 -5.17
N SER A 59 -6.03 3.28 -3.94
CA SER A 59 -7.21 3.89 -3.35
C SER A 59 -6.80 5.16 -2.62
N VAL A 60 -6.74 6.28 -3.34
CA VAL A 60 -6.19 7.52 -2.80
C VAL A 60 -7.25 8.63 -2.72
N ARG A 61 -7.10 9.50 -1.71
CA ARG A 61 -7.92 10.69 -1.56
C ARG A 61 -7.64 11.70 -2.67
N ASP A 62 -8.57 12.64 -2.88
CA ASP A 62 -8.50 13.58 -4.00
C ASP A 62 -7.24 14.46 -3.98
N ALA A 63 -6.81 14.89 -2.80
CA ALA A 63 -5.62 15.72 -2.65
C ALA A 63 -4.31 15.01 -3.07
N ASP A 64 -4.28 13.69 -2.98
CA ASP A 64 -3.07 12.87 -3.26
C ASP A 64 -3.02 12.35 -4.71
N LYS A 65 -4.08 12.55 -5.50
CA LYS A 65 -4.13 12.05 -6.89
C LYS A 65 -3.00 12.54 -7.78
N PRO A 66 -2.55 13.82 -7.71
CA PRO A 66 -1.42 14.26 -8.51
C PRO A 66 -0.13 13.47 -8.22
N ALA A 67 0.21 13.29 -6.94
CA ALA A 67 1.38 12.51 -6.55
C ALA A 67 1.21 11.02 -6.88
N ALA A 68 -0.01 10.47 -6.75
CA ALA A 68 -0.31 9.09 -7.13
C ALA A 68 -0.11 8.81 -8.62
N ILE A 69 -0.33 9.80 -9.50
CA ILE A 69 -0.06 9.67 -10.94
C ILE A 69 1.43 9.46 -11.20
N ASP A 70 2.30 10.20 -10.53
CA ASP A 70 3.74 10.09 -10.70
C ASP A 70 4.26 8.73 -10.19
N VAL A 71 3.79 8.30 -9.02
CA VAL A 71 4.08 6.96 -8.50
C VAL A 71 3.58 5.86 -9.44
N ALA A 72 2.35 5.98 -9.95
CA ALA A 72 1.78 5.00 -10.86
C ALA A 72 2.56 4.86 -12.17
N LYS A 73 3.09 5.97 -12.74
CA LYS A 73 3.96 5.94 -13.93
C LYS A 73 5.22 5.15 -13.66
N ARG A 74 5.92 5.43 -12.56
CA ARG A 74 7.14 4.70 -12.18
C ARG A 74 6.89 3.21 -11.97
N LEU A 75 5.77 2.84 -11.32
CA LEU A 75 5.39 1.45 -11.14
C LEU A 75 5.12 0.74 -12.48
N VAL A 76 4.47 1.42 -13.44
CA VAL A 76 4.26 0.87 -14.80
C VAL A 76 5.60 0.68 -15.50
N ASP A 77 6.51 1.65 -15.41
CA ASP A 77 7.86 1.55 -15.98
C ASP A 77 8.66 0.40 -15.35
N SER A 78 8.39 0.07 -14.09
CA SER A 78 8.96 -1.08 -13.36
C SER A 78 8.24 -2.42 -13.64
N GLY A 79 7.21 -2.44 -14.50
CA GLY A 79 6.51 -3.67 -14.90
C GLY A 79 5.26 -4.02 -14.09
N PHE A 80 4.76 -3.12 -13.27
CA PHE A 80 3.48 -3.32 -12.58
C PHE A 80 2.28 -3.06 -13.50
N THR A 81 1.20 -3.81 -13.26
CA THR A 81 -0.14 -3.48 -13.76
C THR A 81 -0.90 -2.70 -12.70
N LEU A 82 -1.87 -1.88 -13.11
CA LEU A 82 -2.58 -0.98 -12.21
C LEU A 82 -4.05 -1.37 -12.04
N ALA A 83 -4.53 -1.34 -10.80
CA ALA A 83 -5.94 -1.31 -10.47
C ALA A 83 -6.22 -0.13 -9.51
N ALA A 84 -7.40 0.46 -9.59
CA ALA A 84 -7.74 1.58 -8.72
C ALA A 84 -9.25 1.70 -8.48
N THR A 85 -9.62 2.32 -7.35
CA THR A 85 -11.01 2.72 -7.12
C THR A 85 -11.47 3.73 -8.18
N LYS A 86 -12.76 3.75 -8.51
CA LYS A 86 -13.34 4.52 -9.61
C LYS A 86 -12.82 5.96 -9.75
N GLY A 87 -12.79 6.70 -8.63
CA GLY A 87 -12.32 8.09 -8.63
C GLY A 87 -10.82 8.21 -8.92
N THR A 88 -10.01 7.29 -8.40
CA THR A 88 -8.57 7.22 -8.65
C THR A 88 -8.29 6.70 -10.06
N ALA A 89 -9.01 5.66 -10.51
CA ALA A 89 -8.89 5.12 -11.87
C ALA A 89 -9.16 6.18 -12.93
N LYS A 90 -10.19 7.02 -12.73
CA LYS A 90 -10.49 8.15 -13.63
C LYS A 90 -9.31 9.12 -13.73
N ALA A 91 -8.68 9.46 -12.61
CA ALA A 91 -7.54 10.38 -12.60
C ALA A 91 -6.31 9.77 -13.29
N LEU A 92 -5.98 8.51 -13.01
CA LEU A 92 -4.86 7.80 -13.62
C LEU A 92 -5.07 7.60 -15.13
N SER A 93 -6.29 7.24 -15.56
CA SER A 93 -6.63 7.10 -16.99
C SER A 93 -6.57 8.43 -17.73
N ALA A 94 -6.97 9.53 -17.11
CA ALA A 94 -6.84 10.87 -17.68
C ALA A 94 -5.37 11.29 -17.90
N ALA A 95 -4.44 10.70 -17.12
CA ALA A 95 -3.00 10.88 -17.28
C ALA A 95 -2.37 9.91 -18.31
N GLY A 96 -3.18 9.13 -19.04
CA GLY A 96 -2.73 8.21 -20.09
C GLY A 96 -2.33 6.81 -19.61
N LEU A 97 -2.62 6.45 -18.36
CA LEU A 97 -2.30 5.14 -17.82
C LEU A 97 -3.43 4.12 -18.03
N THR A 98 -3.06 2.87 -18.33
CA THR A 98 -4.03 1.77 -18.41
C THR A 98 -4.32 1.26 -17.00
N VAL A 99 -5.57 1.37 -16.53
CA VAL A 99 -5.96 1.05 -15.16
C VAL A 99 -7.26 0.23 -15.13
N ARG A 100 -7.24 -0.89 -14.41
CA ARG A 100 -8.45 -1.66 -14.08
C ARG A 100 -9.24 -0.95 -12.99
N SER A 101 -10.49 -0.60 -13.25
CA SER A 101 -11.37 0.00 -12.25
C SER A 101 -11.96 -1.07 -11.32
N VAL A 102 -11.93 -0.82 -10.01
CA VAL A 102 -12.50 -1.70 -8.97
C VAL A 102 -13.41 -0.91 -8.04
N ASN A 103 -14.35 -1.61 -7.41
CA ASN A 103 -15.27 -1.00 -6.44
C ASN A 103 -14.59 -0.79 -5.09
N LYS A 104 -15.06 0.21 -4.33
CA LYS A 104 -14.80 0.27 -2.89
C LYS A 104 -15.58 -0.83 -2.17
N VAL A 105 -15.18 -1.17 -0.95
CA VAL A 105 -15.83 -2.23 -0.15
C VAL A 105 -17.33 -1.98 0.00
N ALA A 106 -17.75 -0.73 0.22
CA ALA A 106 -19.16 -0.34 0.37
C ALA A 106 -19.96 -0.30 -0.94
N GLU A 107 -19.31 -0.41 -2.12
CA GLU A 107 -19.96 -0.27 -3.43
C GLU A 107 -20.38 -1.62 -4.05
N GLY A 108 -20.07 -2.74 -3.38
CA GLY A 108 -20.39 -4.07 -3.85
C GLY A 108 -19.24 -4.78 -4.57
N ARG A 109 -19.44 -6.05 -4.88
CA ARG A 109 -18.42 -6.92 -5.50
C ARG A 109 -18.39 -6.79 -7.04
N PRO A 110 -17.21 -7.01 -7.68
CA PRO A 110 -15.90 -7.23 -7.08
C PRO A 110 -15.32 -5.93 -6.48
N HIS A 111 -14.73 -6.02 -5.31
CA HIS A 111 -14.12 -4.88 -4.62
C HIS A 111 -12.67 -5.17 -4.22
N ILE A 112 -12.00 -4.16 -3.65
CA ILE A 112 -10.58 -4.21 -3.28
C ILE A 112 -10.21 -5.48 -2.50
N VAL A 113 -11.00 -5.85 -1.47
CA VAL A 113 -10.71 -7.01 -0.61
C VAL A 113 -10.83 -8.33 -1.37
N ASP A 114 -11.65 -8.42 -2.42
CA ASP A 114 -11.72 -9.62 -3.25
C ASP A 114 -10.41 -9.84 -4.01
N LEU A 115 -9.79 -8.76 -4.54
CA LEU A 115 -8.49 -8.84 -5.22
C LEU A 115 -7.35 -9.28 -4.27
N ILE A 116 -7.41 -8.84 -3.01
CA ILE A 116 -6.45 -9.27 -1.98
C ILE A 116 -6.62 -10.76 -1.69
N LYS A 117 -7.85 -11.20 -1.43
CA LYS A 117 -8.18 -12.60 -1.09
C LYS A 117 -7.94 -13.59 -2.22
N ASN A 118 -7.94 -13.12 -3.46
CA ASN A 118 -7.65 -13.92 -4.65
C ASN A 118 -6.15 -13.90 -5.00
N ASP A 119 -5.30 -13.31 -4.15
CA ASP A 119 -3.85 -13.15 -4.37
C ASP A 119 -3.52 -12.44 -5.70
N GLU A 120 -4.45 -11.59 -6.19
CA GLU A 120 -4.24 -10.79 -7.39
C GLU A 120 -3.40 -9.54 -7.11
N ALA A 121 -3.54 -8.94 -5.91
CA ALA A 121 -2.85 -7.72 -5.53
C ALA A 121 -1.49 -8.02 -4.90
N SER A 122 -0.43 -7.41 -5.44
CA SER A 122 0.93 -7.50 -4.88
C SER A 122 1.28 -6.30 -4.00
N MET A 123 0.70 -5.13 -4.29
CA MET A 123 0.95 -3.88 -3.58
C MET A 123 -0.35 -3.08 -3.43
N ILE A 124 -0.53 -2.44 -2.29
CA ILE A 124 -1.69 -1.58 -2.02
C ILE A 124 -1.21 -0.22 -1.54
N ILE A 125 -1.65 0.82 -2.23
CA ILE A 125 -1.42 2.23 -1.88
C ILE A 125 -2.78 2.82 -1.51
N ASN A 126 -3.00 3.04 -0.21
CA ASN A 126 -4.29 3.48 0.30
C ASN A 126 -4.14 4.70 1.21
N THR A 127 -4.41 5.89 0.68
CA THR A 127 -4.45 7.11 1.48
C THR A 127 -5.89 7.44 1.86
N THR A 128 -6.12 7.74 3.13
CA THR A 128 -7.44 8.01 3.68
C THR A 128 -7.46 9.35 4.41
N GLU A 129 -8.62 10.00 4.44
CA GLU A 129 -8.84 11.22 5.17
C GLU A 129 -10.14 11.14 5.99
N GLY A 130 -10.02 11.45 7.29
CA GLY A 130 -11.16 11.42 8.22
C GLY A 130 -11.46 10.04 8.81
N ARG A 131 -12.18 10.07 9.95
CA ARG A 131 -12.46 8.87 10.76
C ARG A 131 -13.22 7.78 10.01
N THR A 132 -14.21 8.17 9.21
CA THR A 132 -15.04 7.22 8.45
C THR A 132 -14.20 6.48 7.41
N ALA A 133 -13.37 7.19 6.65
CA ALA A 133 -12.49 6.57 5.64
C ALA A 133 -11.45 5.63 6.27
N ILE A 134 -10.96 5.94 7.46
CA ILE A 134 -10.06 5.05 8.23
C ILE A 134 -10.78 3.76 8.62
N LEU A 135 -12.03 3.84 9.09
CA LEU A 135 -12.85 2.68 9.44
C LEU A 135 -13.19 1.83 8.21
N ASP A 136 -13.58 2.47 7.11
CA ASP A 136 -13.87 1.78 5.83
C ASP A 136 -12.66 1.03 5.28
N SER A 137 -11.44 1.51 5.59
CA SER A 137 -10.19 0.88 5.17
C SER A 137 -9.70 -0.23 6.12
N ALA A 138 -10.35 -0.46 7.26
CA ALA A 138 -9.94 -1.47 8.23
C ALA A 138 -9.91 -2.89 7.61
N SER A 139 -10.94 -3.23 6.82
CA SER A 139 -11.00 -4.52 6.13
C SER A 139 -9.90 -4.70 5.08
N ILE A 140 -9.48 -3.61 4.43
CA ILE A 140 -8.38 -3.63 3.45
C ILE A 140 -7.06 -3.90 4.17
N ARG A 141 -6.77 -3.15 5.26
CA ARG A 141 -5.55 -3.33 6.05
C ARG A 141 -5.44 -4.73 6.65
N SER A 142 -6.51 -5.18 7.30
CA SER A 142 -6.54 -6.52 7.93
C SER A 142 -6.38 -7.63 6.88
N SER A 143 -6.99 -7.49 5.69
CA SER A 143 -6.82 -8.47 4.62
C SER A 143 -5.41 -8.42 4.02
N ALA A 144 -4.82 -7.24 3.83
CA ALA A 144 -3.46 -7.09 3.34
C ALA A 144 -2.46 -7.76 4.28
N GLU A 145 -2.60 -7.55 5.59
CA GLU A 145 -1.77 -8.17 6.62
C GLU A 145 -1.89 -9.71 6.61
N GLN A 146 -3.12 -10.24 6.55
CA GLN A 146 -3.37 -11.67 6.52
C GLN A 146 -2.79 -12.38 5.29
N HIS A 147 -2.82 -11.71 4.15
CA HIS A 147 -2.30 -12.22 2.87
C HIS A 147 -0.86 -11.76 2.58
N GLN A 148 -0.22 -11.06 3.54
CA GLN A 148 1.14 -10.54 3.40
C GLN A 148 1.34 -9.69 2.13
N VAL A 149 0.32 -8.92 1.75
CA VAL A 149 0.38 -7.97 0.64
C VAL A 149 1.00 -6.67 1.13
N PHE A 150 2.01 -6.17 0.43
CA PHE A 150 2.65 -4.90 0.76
C PHE A 150 1.62 -3.77 0.78
N TYR A 151 1.51 -3.08 1.92
CA TYR A 151 0.51 -2.04 2.16
C TYR A 151 1.18 -0.75 2.62
N THR A 152 0.88 0.35 1.95
CA THR A 152 1.36 1.67 2.34
C THR A 152 0.26 2.72 2.35
N THR A 153 0.36 3.65 3.30
CA THR A 153 -0.51 4.83 3.40
C THR A 153 0.21 6.13 3.00
N CYS A 154 1.48 6.04 2.62
CA CYS A 154 2.32 7.18 2.32
C CYS A 154 2.89 7.09 0.90
N LEU A 155 2.53 8.06 0.05
CA LEU A 155 3.02 8.13 -1.33
C LEU A 155 4.51 8.47 -1.43
N LEU A 156 5.04 9.20 -0.46
CA LEU A 156 6.45 9.57 -0.45
C LEU A 156 7.36 8.33 -0.38
N TYR A 157 7.01 7.39 0.50
CA TYR A 157 7.77 6.14 0.64
C TYR A 157 7.66 5.25 -0.60
N THR A 158 6.52 5.27 -1.27
CA THR A 158 6.32 4.46 -2.49
C THR A 158 7.12 5.01 -3.66
N SER A 159 7.28 6.34 -3.78
CA SER A 159 8.08 6.94 -4.85
C SER A 159 9.56 6.59 -4.73
N ASP A 160 10.07 6.56 -3.51
CA ASP A 160 11.49 6.25 -3.28
C ASP A 160 11.81 4.75 -3.47
N ALA A 161 10.86 3.86 -3.18
CA ALA A 161 11.02 2.43 -3.39
C ALA A 161 10.92 2.01 -4.88
N ALA A 162 10.34 2.85 -5.75
CA ALA A 162 10.22 2.57 -7.19
C ALA A 162 11.46 3.02 -8.01
N ASP A 163 12.43 3.69 -7.39
CA ASP A 163 13.65 4.17 -8.04
C ASP A 163 14.81 3.14 -7.98
N GLU A 164 14.60 1.95 -7.41
CA GLU A 164 15.55 0.82 -7.34
C GLU A 164 15.09 -0.37 -8.21
#